data_0c366ab2aaadb55086139ee9f4472c00
#
_entry.id   0c366ab2aaadb55086139ee9f4472c00
#
_cell.length_a   1.000
_cell.length_b   1.000
_cell.length_c   1.000
_cell.angle_alpha   90.00
_cell.angle_beta   90.00
_cell.angle_gamma   90.00
#
_symmetry.space_group_name_H-M   'P 1'
#
loop_
_entity.id
_entity.type
_entity.pdbx_description
1 polymer ?
#
loop_
_entity_poly.entity_id
_entity_poly.type
_entity_poly.pdbx_seq_one_letter_code
_entity_poly.pdbx_strand_id
1 'polypeptide(L)'
;MLTQDITYRDGATSLRGFLAYDETASGRRPGVLVVHEGLGLNEHAMARARMIAGLGYVALAADMFGERRQAGDLQEARALIAPLRDDPPKLRARGRAALAALAALPHVDAGRLGAIGFCFGGTVVLELARDGADLKAVVSFHGVLTTKAPAVAGKTKAGVLEIGRAHV
;
A
#
# COMPACT_ATOMS: atom_id res chain seq x y z
N MET A 1 -11.31 14.28 -12.04
CA MET A 1 -10.79 13.11 -11.28
C MET A 1 -11.04 11.86 -12.10
N LEU A 2 -10.01 11.21 -12.56
CA LEU A 2 -10.09 9.91 -13.23
C LEU A 2 -9.88 8.79 -12.21
N THR A 3 -10.67 7.72 -12.34
CA THR A 3 -10.49 6.50 -11.57
C THR A 3 -10.57 5.29 -12.49
N GLN A 4 -9.68 4.31 -12.27
CA GLN A 4 -9.68 3.08 -13.05
C GLN A 4 -9.05 1.94 -12.27
N ASP A 5 -9.43 0.73 -12.63
CA ASP A 5 -8.76 -0.47 -12.14
C ASP A 5 -7.46 -0.69 -12.93
N ILE A 6 -6.40 -1.09 -12.23
CA ILE A 6 -5.18 -1.54 -12.87
C ILE A 6 -4.83 -2.95 -12.39
N THR A 7 -4.37 -3.78 -13.32
CA THR A 7 -3.91 -5.13 -13.01
C THR A 7 -2.39 -5.16 -12.97
N TYR A 8 -1.84 -5.77 -11.95
CA TYR A 8 -0.41 -6.02 -11.79
C TYR A 8 -0.19 -7.41 -11.18
N ARG A 9 1.05 -7.85 -11.04
CA ARG A 9 1.34 -9.21 -10.60
C ARG A 9 2.40 -9.25 -9.50
N ASP A 10 2.24 -10.22 -8.61
CA ASP A 10 3.28 -10.68 -7.69
C ASP A 10 3.50 -12.17 -7.96
N GLY A 11 4.53 -12.49 -8.75
CA GLY A 11 4.73 -13.83 -9.29
C GLY A 11 3.51 -14.32 -10.08
N ALA A 12 2.95 -15.44 -9.68
CA ALA A 12 1.75 -16.02 -10.29
C ALA A 12 0.43 -15.35 -9.85
N THR A 13 0.46 -14.55 -8.78
CA THR A 13 -0.75 -13.91 -8.23
C THR A 13 -1.12 -12.68 -9.05
N SER A 14 -2.35 -12.66 -9.58
CA SER A 14 -2.95 -11.48 -10.20
C SER A 14 -3.54 -10.57 -9.12
N LEU A 15 -3.31 -9.27 -9.25
CA LEU A 15 -3.69 -8.24 -8.30
C LEU A 15 -4.43 -7.13 -9.05
N ARG A 16 -5.53 -6.66 -8.49
CA ARG A 16 -6.36 -5.61 -9.12
C ARG A 16 -6.52 -4.42 -8.19
N GLY A 17 -5.64 -3.43 -8.37
CA GLY A 17 -5.65 -2.17 -7.64
C GLY A 17 -6.63 -1.15 -8.21
N PHE A 18 -6.88 -0.10 -7.44
CA PHE A 18 -7.72 1.04 -7.81
C PHE A 18 -6.86 2.30 -7.89
N LEU A 19 -6.73 2.85 -9.09
CA LEU A 19 -5.99 4.07 -9.38
C LEU A 19 -6.94 5.28 -9.35
N ALA A 20 -6.49 6.38 -8.75
CA ALA A 20 -7.16 7.67 -8.77
C ALA A 20 -6.16 8.81 -8.99
N TYR A 21 -6.49 9.75 -9.88
CA TYR A 21 -5.69 10.96 -10.11
C TYR A 21 -6.50 12.04 -10.81
N ASP A 22 -6.01 13.28 -10.77
CA ASP A 22 -6.58 14.36 -11.56
C ASP A 22 -6.01 14.32 -12.99
N GLU A 23 -6.84 13.98 -13.98
CA GLU A 23 -6.45 13.89 -15.38
C GLU A 23 -6.19 15.25 -16.04
N THR A 24 -6.66 16.35 -15.44
CA THR A 24 -6.47 17.70 -15.96
C THR A 24 -5.12 18.28 -15.59
N ALA A 25 -4.46 17.73 -14.57
CA ALA A 25 -3.16 18.20 -14.13
C ALA A 25 -2.05 17.69 -15.05
N SER A 26 -1.20 18.60 -15.51
CA SER A 26 -0.08 18.30 -16.39
C SER A 26 1.15 17.81 -15.63
N GLY A 27 2.02 17.06 -16.31
CA GLY A 27 3.30 16.60 -15.80
C GLY A 27 3.22 15.39 -14.87
N ARG A 28 4.40 14.94 -14.42
CA ARG A 28 4.54 13.84 -13.45
C ARG A 28 4.36 14.36 -12.04
N ARG A 29 3.64 13.62 -11.22
CA ARG A 29 3.30 13.97 -9.84
C ARG A 29 3.79 12.92 -8.86
N PRO A 30 3.96 13.28 -7.58
CA PRO A 30 4.26 12.30 -6.56
C PRO A 30 3.19 11.20 -6.53
N GLY A 31 3.64 9.95 -6.35
CA GLY A 31 2.77 8.80 -6.21
C GLY A 31 2.57 8.40 -4.76
N VAL A 32 1.35 8.04 -4.38
CA VAL A 32 1.03 7.53 -3.06
C VAL A 32 0.37 6.16 -3.15
N LEU A 33 1.01 5.17 -2.55
CA LEU A 33 0.42 3.86 -2.35
C LEU A 33 -0.51 3.90 -1.14
N VAL A 34 -1.76 3.49 -1.31
CA VAL A 34 -2.75 3.38 -0.23
C VAL A 34 -3.00 1.91 0.04
N VAL A 35 -2.71 1.43 1.25
CA VAL A 35 -2.88 0.01 1.60
C VAL A 35 -4.07 -0.17 2.53
N HIS A 36 -4.97 -1.05 2.14
CA HIS A 36 -6.25 -1.31 2.78
C HIS A 36 -6.13 -2.00 4.15
N GLU A 37 -7.20 -1.93 4.92
CA GLU A 37 -7.39 -2.64 6.19
C GLU A 37 -7.58 -4.15 5.99
N GLY A 38 -7.90 -4.87 7.06
CA GLY A 38 -8.04 -6.34 7.04
C GLY A 38 -9.16 -6.89 6.15
N LEU A 39 -10.16 -6.08 5.82
CA LEU A 39 -11.28 -6.51 4.98
C LEU A 39 -10.99 -6.52 3.47
N GLY A 40 -9.81 -6.07 3.04
CA GLY A 40 -9.44 -6.04 1.64
C GLY A 40 -9.67 -4.67 0.98
N LEU A 41 -9.39 -4.60 -0.34
CA LEU A 41 -9.56 -3.37 -1.12
C LEU A 41 -11.05 -3.09 -1.35
N ASN A 42 -11.64 -2.38 -0.42
CA ASN A 42 -13.05 -1.97 -0.39
C ASN A 42 -13.22 -0.47 -0.65
N GLU A 43 -14.46 0.01 -0.54
CA GLU A 43 -14.80 1.42 -0.77
C GLU A 43 -14.04 2.37 0.17
N HIS A 44 -13.74 1.97 1.41
CA HIS A 44 -12.97 2.81 2.33
C HIS A 44 -11.57 3.12 1.76
N ALA A 45 -10.82 2.10 1.32
CA ALA A 45 -9.50 2.29 0.72
C ALA A 45 -9.58 3.08 -0.59
N MET A 46 -10.60 2.81 -1.43
CA MET A 46 -10.81 3.56 -2.68
C MET A 46 -11.15 5.03 -2.43
N ALA A 47 -11.97 5.33 -1.41
CA ALA A 47 -12.25 6.71 -1.00
C ALA A 47 -10.99 7.44 -0.52
N ARG A 48 -10.09 6.77 0.21
CA ARG A 48 -8.79 7.34 0.60
C ARG A 48 -7.91 7.64 -0.62
N ALA A 49 -7.87 6.75 -1.61
CA ALA A 49 -7.14 7.01 -2.85
C ALA A 49 -7.70 8.25 -3.59
N ARG A 50 -9.02 8.37 -3.70
CA ARG A 50 -9.64 9.58 -4.29
C ARG A 50 -9.33 10.86 -3.51
N MET A 51 -9.35 10.79 -2.18
CA MET A 51 -8.99 11.94 -1.33
C MET A 51 -7.54 12.39 -1.55
N ILE A 52 -6.60 11.45 -1.59
CA ILE A 52 -5.18 11.71 -1.87
C ILE A 52 -5.01 12.29 -3.29
N ALA A 53 -5.73 11.75 -4.27
CA ALA A 53 -5.73 12.27 -5.64
C ALA A 53 -6.25 13.72 -5.70
N GLY A 54 -7.26 14.06 -4.91
CA GLY A 54 -7.78 15.43 -4.77
C GLY A 54 -6.77 16.43 -4.20
N LEU A 55 -5.72 15.95 -3.52
CA LEU A 55 -4.59 16.75 -3.03
C LEU A 55 -3.46 16.92 -4.08
N GLY A 56 -3.65 16.43 -5.31
CA GLY A 56 -2.71 16.57 -6.41
C GLY A 56 -1.73 15.42 -6.59
N TYR A 57 -1.91 14.31 -5.88
CA TYR A 57 -1.11 13.10 -6.04
C TYR A 57 -1.69 12.14 -7.08
N VAL A 58 -0.89 11.17 -7.51
CA VAL A 58 -1.40 9.96 -8.17
C VAL A 58 -1.49 8.87 -7.09
N ALA A 59 -2.70 8.38 -6.82
CA ALA A 59 -2.93 7.44 -5.73
C ALA A 59 -3.33 6.06 -6.25
N LEU A 60 -2.64 5.01 -5.79
CA LEU A 60 -2.99 3.63 -6.07
C LEU A 60 -3.40 2.94 -4.77
N ALA A 61 -4.68 2.56 -4.65
CA ALA A 61 -5.10 1.64 -3.62
C ALA A 61 -4.72 0.21 -4.02
N ALA A 62 -3.84 -0.40 -3.22
CA ALA A 62 -3.26 -1.70 -3.50
C ALA A 62 -4.22 -2.85 -3.18
N ASP A 63 -4.25 -3.86 -4.04
CA ASP A 63 -4.82 -5.17 -3.72
C ASP A 63 -3.73 -6.05 -3.08
N MET A 64 -3.95 -6.48 -1.85
CA MET A 64 -3.02 -7.35 -1.13
C MET A 64 -3.44 -8.82 -1.14
N PHE A 65 -4.71 -9.11 -1.48
CA PHE A 65 -5.27 -10.46 -1.36
C PHE A 65 -5.40 -11.20 -2.70
N GLY A 66 -5.35 -10.49 -3.81
CA GLY A 66 -5.54 -11.03 -5.16
C GLY A 66 -6.99 -10.93 -5.64
N GLU A 67 -7.14 -10.58 -6.92
CA GLU A 67 -8.45 -10.44 -7.60
C GLU A 67 -9.43 -9.52 -6.84
N ARG A 68 -8.91 -8.57 -6.05
CA ARG A 68 -9.67 -7.67 -5.18
C ARG A 68 -10.60 -8.44 -4.22
N ARG A 69 -10.15 -9.58 -3.71
CA ARG A 69 -10.93 -10.29 -2.70
C ARG A 69 -11.17 -9.44 -1.47
N GLN A 70 -12.38 -9.54 -0.94
CA GLN A 70 -12.79 -8.90 0.30
C GLN A 70 -13.27 -9.96 1.28
N ALA A 71 -12.98 -9.75 2.54
CA ALA A 71 -13.50 -10.59 3.61
C ALA A 71 -14.89 -10.09 4.03
N GLY A 72 -15.81 -11.01 4.20
CA GLY A 72 -17.17 -10.71 4.71
C GLY A 72 -17.21 -10.53 6.22
N ASP A 73 -16.22 -11.08 6.93
CA ASP A 73 -16.14 -11.00 8.39
C ASP A 73 -14.68 -11.02 8.88
N LEU A 74 -14.51 -10.93 10.20
CA LEU A 74 -13.19 -10.94 10.84
C LEU A 74 -12.47 -12.29 10.74
N GLN A 75 -13.17 -13.39 10.64
CA GLN A 75 -12.58 -14.72 10.51
C GLN A 75 -11.97 -14.87 9.13
N GLU A 76 -12.71 -14.51 8.08
CA GLU A 76 -12.19 -14.46 6.71
C GLU A 76 -11.03 -13.48 6.57
N ALA A 77 -11.13 -12.29 7.18
CA ALA A 77 -10.05 -11.31 7.19
C ALA A 77 -8.75 -11.91 7.77
N ARG A 78 -8.84 -12.60 8.91
CA ARG A 78 -7.69 -13.28 9.53
C ARG A 78 -7.11 -14.36 8.61
N ALA A 79 -7.95 -15.13 7.94
CA ALA A 79 -7.51 -16.17 6.99
C ALA A 79 -6.80 -15.58 5.77
N LEU A 80 -7.22 -14.41 5.27
CA LEU A 80 -6.56 -13.71 4.15
C LEU A 80 -5.25 -13.04 4.58
N ILE A 81 -5.18 -12.51 5.80
CA ILE A 81 -4.02 -11.79 6.34
C ILE A 81 -2.90 -12.76 6.73
N ALA A 82 -3.22 -13.88 7.39
CA ALA A 82 -2.24 -14.77 8.01
C ALA A 82 -1.13 -15.23 7.04
N PRO A 83 -1.42 -15.68 5.80
CA PRO A 83 -0.39 -16.12 4.86
C PRO A 83 0.59 -15.02 4.42
N LEU A 84 0.23 -13.76 4.61
CA LEU A 84 1.08 -12.60 4.32
C LEU A 84 1.80 -12.13 5.60
N ARG A 85 1.07 -11.95 6.68
CA ARG A 85 1.63 -11.47 7.96
C ARG A 85 2.69 -12.41 8.53
N ASP A 86 2.47 -13.72 8.40
CA ASP A 86 3.34 -14.74 8.96
C ASP A 86 4.58 -15.02 8.09
N ASP A 87 4.61 -14.46 6.87
CA ASP A 87 5.71 -14.53 5.89
C ASP A 87 6.12 -13.11 5.46
N PRO A 88 7.02 -12.42 6.20
CA PRO A 88 7.46 -11.07 5.85
C PRO A 88 8.04 -10.93 4.43
N PRO A 89 8.86 -11.85 3.90
CA PRO A 89 9.29 -11.80 2.52
C PRO A 89 8.14 -11.73 1.52
N LYS A 90 7.10 -12.54 1.70
CA LYS A 90 5.92 -12.55 0.86
C LYS A 90 5.10 -11.26 0.99
N LEU A 91 4.92 -10.77 2.22
CA LEU A 91 4.25 -9.49 2.48
C LEU A 91 4.96 -8.34 1.77
N ARG A 92 6.29 -8.28 1.90
CA ARG A 92 7.14 -7.28 1.26
C ARG A 92 7.10 -7.37 -0.26
N ALA A 93 7.17 -8.58 -0.83
CA ALA A 93 7.06 -8.82 -2.27
C ALA A 93 5.72 -8.30 -2.82
N ARG A 94 4.60 -8.59 -2.11
CA ARG A 94 3.27 -8.14 -2.47
C ARG A 94 3.17 -6.59 -2.46
N GLY A 95 3.65 -5.95 -1.42
CA GLY A 95 3.70 -4.49 -1.33
C GLY A 95 4.62 -3.85 -2.39
N ARG A 96 5.78 -4.47 -2.68
CA ARG A 96 6.69 -4.01 -3.74
C ARG A 96 6.08 -4.12 -5.13
N ALA A 97 5.30 -5.16 -5.41
CA ALA A 97 4.60 -5.30 -6.68
C ALA A 97 3.61 -4.14 -6.91
N ALA A 98 2.86 -3.76 -5.87
CA ALA A 98 1.97 -2.60 -5.93
C ALA A 98 2.73 -1.28 -6.10
N LEU A 99 3.84 -1.11 -5.37
CA LEU A 99 4.69 0.08 -5.47
C LEU A 99 5.32 0.20 -6.86
N ALA A 100 5.80 -0.90 -7.44
CA ALA A 100 6.34 -0.94 -8.79
C ALA A 100 5.28 -0.60 -9.84
N ALA A 101 4.05 -1.11 -9.69
CA ALA A 101 2.93 -0.77 -10.56
C ALA A 101 2.61 0.73 -10.52
N LEU A 102 2.61 1.35 -9.32
CA LEU A 102 2.45 2.79 -9.17
C LEU A 102 3.59 3.57 -9.84
N ALA A 103 4.84 3.18 -9.59
CA ALA A 103 6.02 3.85 -10.12
C ALA A 103 6.10 3.81 -11.66
N ALA A 104 5.56 2.76 -12.28
CA ALA A 104 5.56 2.58 -13.73
C ALA A 104 4.51 3.43 -14.47
N LEU A 105 3.59 4.07 -13.74
CA LEU A 105 2.55 4.89 -14.38
C LEU A 105 3.14 6.15 -15.01
N PRO A 106 2.70 6.54 -16.24
CA PRO A 106 3.29 7.66 -16.98
C PRO A 106 3.13 9.01 -16.26
N HIS A 107 2.11 9.15 -15.43
CA HIS A 107 1.82 10.38 -14.67
C HIS A 107 2.53 10.45 -13.31
N VAL A 108 3.31 9.42 -12.96
CA VAL A 108 3.99 9.33 -11.66
C VAL A 108 5.45 9.74 -11.79
N ASP A 109 5.90 10.58 -10.86
CA ASP A 109 7.32 10.80 -10.59
C ASP A 109 7.82 9.70 -9.64
N ALA A 110 8.47 8.70 -10.22
CA ALA A 110 9.00 7.56 -9.47
C ALA A 110 10.06 7.93 -8.40
N GLY A 111 10.64 9.12 -8.50
CA GLY A 111 11.55 9.66 -7.47
C GLY A 111 10.83 10.26 -6.25
N ARG A 112 9.50 10.39 -6.30
CA ARG A 112 8.68 11.01 -5.24
C ARG A 112 7.51 10.11 -4.85
N LEU A 113 7.81 8.95 -4.26
CA LEU A 113 6.81 8.00 -3.82
C LEU A 113 6.63 8.05 -2.30
N GLY A 114 5.38 7.92 -1.86
CA GLY A 114 4.99 7.73 -0.48
C GLY A 114 4.03 6.56 -0.33
N ALA A 115 3.80 6.12 0.91
CA ALA A 115 2.82 5.09 1.20
C ALA A 115 2.06 5.39 2.48
N ILE A 116 0.76 5.14 2.47
CA ILE A 116 -0.08 5.18 3.66
C ILE A 116 -0.82 3.85 3.81
N GLY A 117 -1.01 3.41 5.04
CA GLY A 117 -1.71 2.16 5.31
C GLY A 117 -2.48 2.20 6.62
N PHE A 118 -3.58 1.46 6.66
CA PHE A 118 -4.50 1.42 7.79
C PHE A 118 -4.58 -0.01 8.33
N CYS A 119 -4.47 -0.21 9.65
CA CYS A 119 -4.52 -1.52 10.29
C CYS A 119 -3.49 -2.50 9.67
N PHE A 120 -3.95 -3.55 9.00
CA PHE A 120 -3.09 -4.47 8.22
C PHE A 120 -2.24 -3.70 7.21
N GLY A 121 -2.81 -2.73 6.50
CA GLY A 121 -2.07 -1.87 5.57
C GLY A 121 -0.99 -1.03 6.25
N GLY A 122 -1.23 -0.59 7.48
CA GLY A 122 -0.20 0.07 8.31
C GLY A 122 1.01 -0.83 8.52
N THR A 123 0.78 -2.11 8.83
CA THR A 123 1.85 -3.11 8.93
C THR A 123 2.60 -3.27 7.60
N VAL A 124 1.88 -3.34 6.48
CA VAL A 124 2.49 -3.48 5.13
C VAL A 124 3.44 -2.34 4.82
N VAL A 125 3.00 -1.08 5.03
CA VAL A 125 3.83 0.07 4.69
C VAL A 125 5.04 0.21 5.62
N LEU A 126 4.93 -0.20 6.88
CA LEU A 126 6.07 -0.32 7.80
C LEU A 126 7.06 -1.39 7.33
N GLU A 127 6.57 -2.54 6.85
CA GLU A 127 7.44 -3.59 6.31
C GLU A 127 8.15 -3.14 5.01
N LEU A 128 7.50 -2.35 4.15
CA LEU A 128 8.16 -1.74 3.00
C LEU A 128 9.28 -0.79 3.41
N ALA A 129 9.04 0.05 4.43
CA ALA A 129 10.08 0.94 4.97
C ALA A 129 11.26 0.17 5.55
N ARG A 130 10.99 -0.87 6.36
CA ARG A 130 12.03 -1.75 6.95
C ARG A 130 12.87 -2.45 5.90
N ASP A 131 12.22 -2.84 4.79
CA ASP A 131 12.90 -3.50 3.66
C ASP A 131 13.67 -2.54 2.75
N GLY A 132 13.62 -1.24 3.02
CA GLY A 132 14.35 -0.22 2.28
C GLY A 132 13.74 0.09 0.92
N ALA A 133 12.43 -0.04 0.77
CA ALA A 133 11.72 0.42 -0.42
C ALA A 133 12.02 1.90 -0.69
N ASP A 134 12.07 2.30 -1.97
CA ASP A 134 12.38 3.67 -2.34
C ASP A 134 11.17 4.58 -2.16
N LEU A 135 10.88 4.86 -0.89
CA LEU A 135 9.80 5.71 -0.42
C LEU A 135 10.38 6.93 0.29
N LYS A 136 9.80 8.12 0.07
CA LYS A 136 10.17 9.35 0.78
C LYS A 136 9.50 9.43 2.14
N ALA A 137 8.27 8.96 2.23
CA ALA A 137 7.48 8.97 3.46
C ALA A 137 6.58 7.73 3.56
N VAL A 138 6.40 7.27 4.77
CA VAL A 138 5.47 6.20 5.14
C VAL A 138 4.62 6.67 6.31
N VAL A 139 3.31 6.55 6.18
CA VAL A 139 2.36 6.81 7.28
C VAL A 139 1.60 5.54 7.58
N SER A 140 1.73 5.06 8.81
CA SER A 140 0.99 3.91 9.33
C SER A 140 -0.07 4.38 10.30
N PHE A 141 -1.31 4.02 10.04
CA PHE A 141 -2.43 4.21 10.97
C PHE A 141 -2.72 2.90 11.67
N HIS A 142 -2.46 2.84 12.97
CA HIS A 142 -2.67 1.70 13.88
C HIS A 142 -2.15 0.35 13.33
N GLY A 143 -1.02 0.37 12.63
CA GLY A 143 -0.35 -0.85 12.16
C GLY A 143 0.32 -1.61 13.32
N VAL A 144 0.54 -2.91 13.13
CA VAL A 144 1.28 -3.72 14.08
C VAL A 144 2.77 -3.39 13.95
N LEU A 145 3.38 -2.97 15.07
CA LEU A 145 4.80 -2.56 15.10
C LEU A 145 5.77 -3.73 15.21
N THR A 146 5.33 -4.85 15.77
CA THR A 146 6.15 -6.06 15.87
C THR A 146 6.40 -6.68 14.50
N THR A 147 7.60 -7.22 14.30
CA THR A 147 7.99 -7.86 13.04
C THR A 147 8.90 -9.05 13.29
N LYS A 148 8.81 -10.06 12.43
CA LYS A 148 9.75 -11.18 12.36
C LYS A 148 10.99 -10.86 11.52
N ALA A 149 11.01 -9.69 10.83
CA ALA A 149 12.08 -9.27 9.94
C ALA A 149 12.45 -7.80 10.22
N PRO A 150 13.19 -7.52 11.31
CA PRO A 150 13.55 -6.17 11.71
C PRO A 150 14.34 -5.43 10.63
N ALA A 151 14.30 -4.11 10.67
CA ALA A 151 15.08 -3.27 9.77
C ALA A 151 16.58 -3.46 10.01
N VAL A 152 17.36 -3.43 8.95
CA VAL A 152 18.81 -3.34 9.03
C VAL A 152 19.20 -1.87 9.11
N ALA A 153 20.16 -1.54 9.99
CA ALA A 153 20.64 -0.17 10.16
C ALA A 153 21.05 0.45 8.79
N GLY A 154 20.60 1.67 8.52
CA GLY A 154 20.88 2.40 7.28
C GLY A 154 20.06 1.94 6.06
N LYS A 155 19.25 0.90 6.16
CA LYS A 155 18.45 0.40 5.03
C LYS A 155 17.14 1.19 4.83
N THR A 156 16.52 1.66 5.91
CA THR A 156 15.30 2.46 5.83
C THR A 156 15.59 3.84 5.26
N LYS A 157 14.93 4.20 4.16
CA LYS A 157 15.11 5.47 3.45
C LYS A 157 14.01 6.47 3.75
N ALA A 158 12.82 6.00 4.09
CA ALA A 158 11.64 6.80 4.30
C ALA A 158 11.64 7.50 5.67
N GLY A 159 11.12 8.72 5.71
CA GLY A 159 10.56 9.26 6.96
C GLY A 159 9.33 8.45 7.37
N VAL A 160 9.23 8.05 8.62
CA VAL A 160 8.14 7.19 9.12
C VAL A 160 7.32 7.93 10.16
N LEU A 161 6.00 7.97 9.95
CA LEU A 161 5.03 8.47 10.92
C LEU A 161 4.08 7.33 11.28
N GLU A 162 3.99 7.01 12.57
CA GLU A 162 3.02 6.07 13.12
C GLU A 162 1.96 6.85 13.91
N ILE A 163 0.70 6.62 13.59
CA ILE A 163 -0.44 7.28 14.22
C ILE A 163 -1.38 6.21 14.79
N GLY A 164 -1.61 6.29 16.09
CA GLY A 164 -2.49 5.39 16.79
C GLY A 164 -1.75 4.26 17.50
N ARG A 165 -2.49 3.55 18.35
CA ARG A 165 -1.96 2.43 19.11
C ARG A 165 -2.08 1.15 18.29
N ALA A 166 -0.97 0.47 18.05
CA ALA A 166 -1.03 -0.91 17.59
C ALA A 166 -1.80 -1.75 18.63
N HIS A 167 -2.89 -2.38 18.21
CA HIS A 167 -3.54 -3.37 19.05
C HIS A 167 -2.61 -4.59 19.12
N VAL A 168 -2.10 -4.86 20.29
CA VAL A 168 -1.30 -6.04 20.61
C VAL A 168 -2.26 -7.21 20.76
#